data_805a9cd38ead8d28aa72796d3c1645ef
#
_entry.id   805a9cd38ead8d28aa72796d3c1645ef
#
_cell.length_a   1.000
_cell.length_b   1.000
_cell.length_c   1.000
_cell.angle_alpha   90.00
_cell.angle_beta   90.00
_cell.angle_gamma   90.00
#
_symmetry.space_group_name_H-M   'P 1'
#
loop_
_entity.id
_entity.type
_entity.pdbx_description
1 polymer ?
#
loop_
_entity_poly.entity_id
_entity_poly.type
_entity_poly.pdbx_seq_one_letter_code
_entity_poly.pdbx_strand_id
1 'polypeptide(L)'
;RERVPRRTPSVSPAAETPAARFGLIVKYDLDNIGDDVQAYAALQFLPRADYLIDRDHVDSFRSRDGEPVYTIMNAWWFDCKWNWPPADCIRPLYLSMHFSKGTTFAEEDADTTFLNGIGGDALRRYEPIGCRDQKTAALLESKDIRTWFSGCLTLTLPRKFRCNVAEPYACVSDAYPAVTEWVRRNCGHVEVREIRHVDGSVRGIEQWDERIRAVEDLLTTYQNAKFVVTTRLHCALPCLALGTPVLLLTEDSSFDSTRFSGLAALLHTATPQQLLAGEAAFDLISPPANKPDYLALRERLEQECRAFVDAAQAGTIPAPSLPSEEERRAWKLQKCENALDRLLGTLRRTQLENTRLKNDLEKTTCDWNSLAAENTRIWAELQKARKR
;
A
#
# COMPACT_ATOMS: atom_id res chain seq x y z
N ARG A 1 -3.48 -2.68 82.86
CA ARG A 1 -4.33 -2.81 81.67
C ARG A 1 -3.54 -2.25 80.48
N GLU A 2 -2.84 -3.14 79.76
CA GLU A 2 -2.10 -2.86 78.54
C GLU A 2 -3.08 -2.64 77.36
N ARG A 3 -2.88 -1.56 76.58
CA ARG A 3 -3.64 -1.26 75.41
C ARG A 3 -2.95 -1.98 74.22
N VAL A 4 -3.68 -2.91 73.60
CA VAL A 4 -3.29 -3.57 72.34
C VAL A 4 -3.43 -2.50 71.19
N PRO A 5 -2.39 -2.30 70.37
CA PRO A 5 -2.49 -1.38 69.24
C PRO A 5 -3.35 -2.02 68.12
N ARG A 6 -4.37 -1.26 67.69
CA ARG A 6 -5.16 -1.63 66.51
C ARG A 6 -4.27 -1.57 65.24
N ARG A 7 -4.07 -2.72 64.61
CA ARG A 7 -3.51 -2.76 63.24
C ARG A 7 -4.49 -2.12 62.26
N THR A 8 -4.08 -1.04 61.61
CA THR A 8 -4.71 -0.50 60.41
C THR A 8 -4.50 -1.52 59.27
N PRO A 9 -5.54 -1.85 58.48
CA PRO A 9 -5.33 -2.71 57.33
C PRO A 9 -4.45 -1.97 56.31
N SER A 10 -3.33 -2.58 55.95
CA SER A 10 -2.50 -2.14 54.83
C SER A 10 -3.31 -2.36 53.56
N VAL A 11 -3.70 -1.28 52.89
CA VAL A 11 -4.21 -1.33 51.52
C VAL A 11 -3.03 -1.78 50.65
N SER A 12 -3.08 -2.99 50.14
CA SER A 12 -2.16 -3.44 49.10
C SER A 12 -2.26 -2.46 47.93
N PRO A 13 -1.14 -1.97 47.37
CA PRO A 13 -1.21 -1.16 46.17
C PRO A 13 -1.95 -1.96 45.10
N ALA A 14 -2.97 -1.34 44.51
CA ALA A 14 -3.64 -1.90 43.36
C ALA A 14 -2.54 -2.26 42.32
N ALA A 15 -2.55 -3.49 41.86
CA ALA A 15 -1.60 -3.92 40.85
C ALA A 15 -1.76 -2.94 39.67
N GLU A 16 -0.70 -2.20 39.35
CA GLU A 16 -0.70 -1.31 38.20
C GLU A 16 -1.00 -2.18 36.97
N THR A 17 -2.09 -1.88 36.29
CA THR A 17 -2.42 -2.55 35.04
C THR A 17 -1.24 -2.36 34.08
N PRO A 18 -0.64 -3.45 33.54
CA PRO A 18 0.49 -3.30 32.64
C PRO A 18 0.13 -2.34 31.52
N ALA A 19 1.00 -1.37 31.24
CA ALA A 19 0.75 -0.38 30.19
C ALA A 19 0.54 -1.08 28.83
N ALA A 20 -0.52 -0.71 28.11
CA ALA A 20 -0.82 -1.27 26.79
C ALA A 20 0.40 -1.21 25.86
N ARG A 21 0.64 -2.27 25.08
CA ARG A 21 1.71 -2.35 24.08
C ARG A 21 1.16 -2.07 22.70
N PHE A 22 1.86 -1.25 21.94
CA PHE A 22 1.44 -0.85 20.59
C PHE A 22 2.41 -1.34 19.52
N GLY A 23 1.84 -1.88 18.46
CA GLY A 23 2.56 -2.30 17.26
C GLY A 23 2.29 -1.35 16.09
N LEU A 24 3.33 -1.09 15.33
CA LEU A 24 3.24 -0.35 14.07
C LEU A 24 3.53 -1.30 12.92
N ILE A 25 2.60 -1.38 11.95
CA ILE A 25 2.80 -2.15 10.72
C ILE A 25 3.78 -1.40 9.82
N VAL A 26 4.83 -2.08 9.42
CA VAL A 26 5.88 -1.58 8.53
C VAL A 26 6.23 -2.63 7.48
N LYS A 27 6.91 -2.25 6.41
CA LYS A 27 7.59 -3.16 5.50
C LYS A 27 9.08 -3.17 5.87
N TYR A 28 9.68 -4.34 6.14
CA TYR A 28 11.06 -4.38 6.60
C TYR A 28 12.05 -3.96 5.51
N ASP A 29 11.91 -4.50 4.32
CA ASP A 29 12.73 -4.14 3.17
C ASP A 29 11.97 -3.14 2.29
N LEU A 30 12.21 -1.85 2.52
CA LEU A 30 11.48 -0.78 1.86
C LEU A 30 12.14 -0.41 0.52
N ASP A 31 11.35 -0.51 -0.54
CA ASP A 31 11.67 -0.01 -1.89
C ASP A 31 10.79 1.18 -2.32
N ASN A 32 9.68 1.43 -1.59
CA ASN A 32 8.70 2.45 -1.91
C ASN A 32 8.33 3.26 -0.66
N ILE A 33 8.79 4.51 -0.57
CA ILE A 33 8.53 5.40 0.58
C ILE A 33 7.03 5.59 0.87
N GLY A 34 6.15 5.35 -0.09
CA GLY A 34 4.70 5.41 0.12
C GLY A 34 4.19 4.42 1.17
N ASP A 35 4.88 3.30 1.41
CA ASP A 35 4.54 2.37 2.49
C ASP A 35 4.90 2.96 3.86
N ASP A 36 6.03 3.68 3.97
CA ASP A 36 6.37 4.39 5.20
C ASP A 36 5.45 5.58 5.46
N VAL A 37 4.94 6.24 4.43
CA VAL A 37 3.91 7.29 4.59
C VAL A 37 2.63 6.71 5.21
N GLN A 38 2.26 5.48 4.87
CA GLN A 38 1.13 4.79 5.52
C GLN A 38 1.44 4.45 6.98
N ALA A 39 2.64 3.93 7.26
CA ALA A 39 3.09 3.64 8.63
C ALA A 39 3.13 4.93 9.47
N TYR A 40 3.65 6.03 8.93
CA TYR A 40 3.68 7.34 9.57
C TYR A 40 2.27 7.86 9.91
N ALA A 41 1.31 7.65 9.02
CA ALA A 41 -0.08 8.03 9.27
C ALA A 41 -0.72 7.25 10.44
N ALA A 42 -0.31 6.02 10.70
CA ALA A 42 -0.73 5.27 11.89
C ALA A 42 0.04 5.69 13.14
N LEU A 43 1.35 5.92 13.01
CA LEU A 43 2.24 6.29 14.12
C LEU A 43 1.76 7.53 14.88
N GLN A 44 1.16 8.53 14.20
CA GLN A 44 0.67 9.76 14.82
C GLN A 44 -0.41 9.53 15.88
N PHE A 45 -1.12 8.41 15.85
CA PHE A 45 -2.17 8.08 16.83
C PHE A 45 -1.64 7.27 18.01
N LEU A 46 -0.51 6.60 17.84
CA LEU A 46 0.06 5.74 18.87
C LEU A 46 0.83 6.58 19.90
N PRO A 47 0.66 6.34 21.20
CA PRO A 47 1.47 7.02 22.22
C PRO A 47 2.96 6.67 22.10
N ARG A 48 3.25 5.48 21.58
CA ARG A 48 4.57 4.96 21.21
C ARG A 48 4.43 3.74 20.30
N ALA A 49 5.45 3.38 19.56
CA ALA A 49 5.55 2.09 18.88
C ALA A 49 6.49 1.18 19.71
N ASP A 50 5.93 0.24 20.46
CA ASP A 50 6.72 -0.74 21.23
C ASP A 50 7.31 -1.81 20.31
N TYR A 51 6.65 -2.07 19.17
CA TYR A 51 7.05 -3.06 18.17
C TYR A 51 6.90 -2.49 16.75
N LEU A 52 7.89 -2.74 15.92
CA LEU A 52 7.77 -2.63 14.47
C LEU A 52 7.43 -4.03 13.95
N ILE A 53 6.26 -4.17 13.33
CA ILE A 53 5.72 -5.46 12.89
C ILE A 53 5.81 -5.51 11.37
N ASP A 54 6.60 -6.46 10.87
CA ASP A 54 6.70 -6.68 9.43
C ASP A 54 5.35 -7.10 8.84
N ARG A 55 4.84 -6.32 7.90
CA ARG A 55 3.60 -6.60 7.19
C ARG A 55 3.61 -7.97 6.51
N ASP A 56 4.76 -8.34 5.97
CA ASP A 56 4.89 -9.56 5.18
C ASP A 56 5.08 -10.81 6.07
N HIS A 57 5.26 -10.64 7.38
CA HIS A 57 5.40 -11.70 8.40
C HIS A 57 4.46 -11.50 9.60
N VAL A 58 3.33 -10.83 9.40
CA VAL A 58 2.38 -10.48 10.48
C VAL A 58 1.82 -11.69 11.23
N ASP A 59 1.73 -12.82 10.57
CA ASP A 59 1.23 -14.09 11.10
C ASP A 59 2.22 -14.82 12.03
N SER A 60 3.48 -14.56 11.87
CA SER A 60 4.58 -15.16 12.64
C SER A 60 5.16 -14.25 13.72
N PHE A 61 4.62 -13.02 13.82
CA PHE A 61 5.01 -12.07 14.85
C PHE A 61 4.87 -12.67 16.26
N ARG A 62 5.77 -12.32 17.17
CA ARG A 62 5.72 -12.70 18.60
C ARG A 62 6.04 -11.48 19.45
N SER A 63 5.17 -11.16 20.39
CA SER A 63 5.48 -10.23 21.47
C SER A 63 6.44 -10.89 22.48
N ARG A 64 7.14 -10.10 23.30
CA ARG A 64 8.21 -10.60 24.19
C ARG A 64 7.69 -11.65 25.18
N ASP A 65 6.60 -11.34 25.86
CA ASP A 65 6.05 -12.17 26.93
C ASP A 65 4.67 -12.74 26.57
N GLY A 66 4.32 -12.77 25.26
CA GLY A 66 2.99 -13.16 24.77
C GLY A 66 1.90 -12.14 25.09
N GLU A 67 2.29 -10.90 25.54
CA GLU A 67 1.33 -9.85 25.81
C GLU A 67 0.57 -9.41 24.55
N PRO A 68 -0.67 -8.90 24.71
CA PRO A 68 -1.42 -8.32 23.63
C PRO A 68 -0.72 -7.08 23.06
N VAL A 69 -0.67 -6.99 21.72
CA VAL A 69 -0.11 -5.85 21.00
C VAL A 69 -1.19 -5.20 20.14
N TYR A 70 -1.56 -3.99 20.50
CA TYR A 70 -2.61 -3.23 19.84
C TYR A 70 -2.07 -2.56 18.57
N THR A 71 -2.72 -2.79 17.42
CA THR A 71 -2.14 -2.45 16.13
C THR A 71 -3.17 -1.90 15.17
N ILE A 72 -2.92 -0.72 14.60
CA ILE A 72 -3.72 -0.19 13.49
C ILE A 72 -3.22 -0.85 12.20
N MET A 73 -4.10 -1.64 11.57
CA MET A 73 -3.77 -2.50 10.43
C MET A 73 -4.13 -1.80 9.11
N ASN A 74 -3.41 -0.72 8.76
CA ASN A 74 -3.71 0.18 7.64
C ASN A 74 -2.79 -0.01 6.44
N ALA A 75 -2.46 -1.24 6.05
CA ALA A 75 -1.50 -1.51 4.98
C ALA A 75 -2.15 -2.10 3.72
N TRP A 76 -1.31 -2.31 2.73
CA TRP A 76 -1.57 -3.12 1.56
C TRP A 76 -1.21 -4.58 1.88
N TRP A 77 -2.17 -5.50 1.69
CA TRP A 77 -2.08 -6.88 2.13
C TRP A 77 -2.06 -7.84 0.95
N PHE A 78 -1.40 -8.99 1.14
CA PHE A 78 -1.38 -10.14 0.24
C PHE A 78 -0.43 -10.07 -0.96
N ASP A 79 0.73 -9.45 -0.78
CA ASP A 79 1.91 -9.86 -1.55
C ASP A 79 2.26 -11.32 -1.22
N CYS A 80 2.17 -11.69 0.08
CA CYS A 80 2.33 -13.04 0.57
C CYS A 80 1.00 -13.57 1.10
N LYS A 81 0.30 -14.39 0.33
CA LYS A 81 -1.05 -14.89 0.65
C LYS A 81 -1.12 -15.85 1.85
N TRP A 82 0.01 -16.38 2.29
CA TRP A 82 0.13 -17.32 3.41
C TRP A 82 0.44 -16.67 4.75
N ASN A 83 0.67 -15.36 4.80
CA ASN A 83 0.97 -14.63 6.03
C ASN A 83 -0.27 -14.14 6.78
N TRP A 84 -1.39 -14.83 6.63
CA TRP A 84 -2.67 -14.51 7.22
C TRP A 84 -3.28 -15.73 7.93
N PRO A 85 -4.05 -15.59 9.02
CA PRO A 85 -4.37 -14.37 9.76
C PRO A 85 -3.19 -13.84 10.60
N PRO A 86 -3.29 -12.59 11.12
CA PRO A 86 -2.28 -12.04 12.04
C PRO A 86 -2.04 -12.94 13.26
N ALA A 87 -0.86 -12.82 13.86
CA ALA A 87 -0.49 -13.56 15.07
C ALA A 87 -1.46 -13.34 16.23
N ASP A 88 -1.63 -14.33 17.10
CA ASP A 88 -2.62 -14.31 18.17
C ASP A 88 -2.40 -13.24 19.23
N CYS A 89 -1.18 -12.73 19.39
CA CYS A 89 -0.90 -11.61 20.27
C CYS A 89 -1.35 -10.25 19.69
N ILE A 90 -1.62 -10.14 18.38
CA ILE A 90 -2.07 -8.91 17.76
C ILE A 90 -3.56 -8.66 18.08
N ARG A 91 -3.85 -7.44 18.54
CA ARG A 91 -5.21 -6.90 18.71
C ARG A 91 -5.40 -5.82 17.66
N PRO A 92 -6.00 -6.16 16.51
CA PRO A 92 -6.07 -5.25 15.38
C PRO A 92 -7.23 -4.27 15.46
N LEU A 93 -7.00 -3.05 14.98
CA LEU A 93 -8.01 -2.21 14.36
C LEU A 93 -7.83 -2.32 12.85
N TYR A 94 -8.72 -3.03 12.17
CA TYR A 94 -8.68 -3.13 10.71
C TYR A 94 -9.25 -1.86 10.08
N LEU A 95 -8.35 -1.00 9.60
CA LEU A 95 -8.70 0.31 9.07
C LEU A 95 -7.86 0.61 7.83
N SER A 96 -8.46 1.22 6.82
CA SER A 96 -7.77 1.53 5.55
C SER A 96 -7.13 0.29 4.88
N MET A 97 -7.79 -0.85 5.03
CA MET A 97 -7.33 -2.12 4.47
C MET A 97 -7.42 -2.11 2.95
N HIS A 98 -6.37 -2.56 2.29
CA HIS A 98 -6.39 -2.85 0.86
C HIS A 98 -5.90 -4.27 0.60
N PHE A 99 -6.68 -5.06 -0.10
CA PHE A 99 -6.29 -6.38 -0.56
C PHE A 99 -5.92 -6.34 -2.03
N SER A 100 -4.64 -6.56 -2.31
CA SER A 100 -4.16 -6.66 -3.68
C SER A 100 -4.62 -7.97 -4.31
N LYS A 101 -5.16 -7.89 -5.52
CA LYS A 101 -5.18 -9.04 -6.41
C LYS A 101 -3.75 -9.20 -6.89
N GLY A 102 -3.10 -10.30 -6.54
CA GLY A 102 -1.69 -10.53 -6.84
C GLY A 102 -1.32 -10.11 -8.27
N THR A 103 -0.54 -9.07 -8.37
CA THR A 103 -0.13 -8.41 -9.61
C THR A 103 0.89 -9.19 -10.43
N THR A 104 1.34 -10.35 -9.95
CA THR A 104 2.43 -11.08 -10.59
C THR A 104 2.01 -12.27 -11.44
N PHE A 105 0.80 -12.80 -11.32
CA PHE A 105 0.38 -13.99 -12.08
C PHE A 105 -1.10 -13.96 -12.41
N ALA A 106 -1.40 -13.84 -13.70
CA ALA A 106 -2.67 -14.06 -14.41
C ALA A 106 -3.95 -13.65 -13.66
N GLU A 107 -4.62 -12.64 -14.19
CA GLU A 107 -5.76 -11.91 -13.67
C GLU A 107 -7.04 -12.73 -13.39
N GLU A 108 -7.11 -14.01 -13.72
CA GLU A 108 -8.37 -14.75 -13.71
C GLU A 108 -8.74 -15.40 -12.37
N ASP A 109 -7.77 -15.62 -11.47
CA ASP A 109 -8.04 -16.22 -10.16
C ASP A 109 -7.32 -15.48 -9.02
N ALA A 110 -7.81 -14.30 -8.66
CA ALA A 110 -7.45 -13.73 -7.37
C ALA A 110 -7.86 -14.74 -6.29
N ASP A 111 -6.85 -15.43 -5.74
CA ASP A 111 -7.09 -16.42 -4.70
C ASP A 111 -7.67 -15.76 -3.46
N THR A 112 -8.98 -15.72 -3.38
CA THR A 112 -9.71 -15.24 -2.20
C THR A 112 -9.88 -16.33 -1.16
N THR A 113 -9.32 -17.53 -1.36
CA THR A 113 -9.46 -18.66 -0.44
C THR A 113 -8.84 -18.39 0.93
N PHE A 114 -7.92 -17.43 1.05
CA PHE A 114 -7.38 -16.99 2.33
C PHE A 114 -8.45 -16.37 3.26
N LEU A 115 -9.57 -15.88 2.70
CA LEU A 115 -10.74 -15.38 3.44
C LEU A 115 -11.69 -16.48 3.88
N ASN A 116 -11.48 -17.74 3.48
CA ASN A 116 -12.28 -18.87 3.95
C ASN A 116 -11.80 -19.35 5.32
N GLY A 117 -12.67 -19.92 6.13
CA GLY A 117 -12.34 -20.46 7.45
C GLY A 117 -11.70 -19.42 8.37
N ILE A 118 -10.64 -19.79 9.07
CA ILE A 118 -10.00 -18.96 10.11
C ILE A 118 -9.46 -17.62 9.59
N GLY A 119 -9.14 -17.52 8.31
CA GLY A 119 -8.67 -16.27 7.69
C GLY A 119 -9.77 -15.21 7.60
N GLY A 120 -10.99 -15.60 7.21
CA GLY A 120 -12.17 -14.74 7.23
C GLY A 120 -12.68 -14.50 8.65
N ASP A 121 -12.65 -15.53 9.50
CA ASP A 121 -13.07 -15.43 10.91
C ASP A 121 -12.21 -14.41 11.68
N ALA A 122 -10.95 -14.30 11.34
CA ALA A 122 -10.07 -13.28 11.93
C ALA A 122 -10.57 -11.86 11.66
N LEU A 123 -11.14 -11.60 10.48
CA LEU A 123 -11.75 -10.31 10.15
C LEU A 123 -13.12 -10.14 10.84
N ARG A 124 -13.99 -11.17 10.77
CA ARG A 124 -15.35 -11.11 11.36
C ARG A 124 -15.35 -10.77 12.85
N ARG A 125 -14.30 -11.17 13.60
CA ARG A 125 -14.15 -10.84 15.03
C ARG A 125 -14.04 -9.35 15.33
N TYR A 126 -13.65 -8.56 14.33
CA TYR A 126 -13.35 -7.14 14.48
C TYR A 126 -14.14 -6.25 13.51
N GLU A 127 -15.28 -6.74 13.02
CA GLU A 127 -16.18 -5.99 12.16
C GLU A 127 -16.77 -4.74 12.85
N PRO A 128 -17.08 -3.69 12.07
CA PRO A 128 -16.92 -3.57 10.63
C PRO A 128 -15.49 -3.24 10.21
N ILE A 129 -15.05 -3.79 9.07
CA ILE A 129 -13.70 -3.57 8.54
C ILE A 129 -13.65 -2.26 7.73
N GLY A 130 -12.74 -1.36 8.08
CA GLY A 130 -12.48 -0.15 7.31
C GLY A 130 -11.67 -0.45 6.06
N CYS A 131 -12.29 -0.37 4.88
CA CYS A 131 -11.66 -0.64 3.61
C CYS A 131 -11.15 0.63 2.94
N ARG A 132 -9.91 0.62 2.45
CA ARG A 132 -9.29 1.75 1.77
C ARG A 132 -9.98 2.08 0.45
N ASP A 133 -10.46 1.09 -0.25
CA ASP A 133 -11.11 1.21 -1.54
C ASP A 133 -12.37 0.34 -1.62
N GLN A 134 -13.27 0.70 -2.54
CA GLN A 134 -14.57 0.06 -2.68
C GLN A 134 -14.47 -1.40 -3.17
N LYS A 135 -13.42 -1.76 -3.91
CA LYS A 135 -13.26 -3.15 -4.35
C LYS A 135 -12.83 -4.08 -3.23
N THR A 136 -11.98 -3.60 -2.31
CA THR A 136 -11.69 -4.34 -1.08
C THR A 136 -12.97 -4.52 -0.25
N ALA A 137 -13.81 -3.49 -0.15
CA ALA A 137 -15.10 -3.60 0.54
C ALA A 137 -15.99 -4.67 -0.13
N ALA A 138 -16.21 -4.58 -1.44
CA ALA A 138 -17.02 -5.55 -2.18
C ALA A 138 -16.47 -6.99 -2.09
N LEU A 139 -15.15 -7.16 -2.09
CA LEU A 139 -14.52 -8.46 -1.89
C LEU A 139 -14.87 -9.05 -0.51
N LEU A 140 -14.75 -8.27 0.55
CA LEU A 140 -15.06 -8.75 1.91
C LEU A 140 -16.55 -9.00 2.10
N GLU A 141 -17.41 -8.13 1.58
CA GLU A 141 -18.86 -8.30 1.59
C GLU A 141 -19.31 -9.56 0.85
N SER A 142 -18.64 -9.93 -0.25
CA SER A 142 -18.86 -11.20 -0.95
C SER A 142 -18.54 -12.45 -0.11
N LYS A 143 -17.90 -12.26 1.05
CA LYS A 143 -17.53 -13.28 2.03
C LYS A 143 -18.28 -13.11 3.36
N ASP A 144 -19.40 -12.39 3.34
CA ASP A 144 -20.23 -12.10 4.51
C ASP A 144 -19.44 -11.41 5.65
N ILE A 145 -18.49 -10.53 5.31
CA ILE A 145 -17.73 -9.70 6.24
C ILE A 145 -18.23 -8.27 6.12
N ARG A 146 -18.72 -7.69 7.21
CA ARG A 146 -19.25 -6.31 7.24
C ARG A 146 -18.12 -5.31 7.07
N THR A 147 -18.32 -4.35 6.19
CA THR A 147 -17.32 -3.33 5.86
C THR A 147 -17.87 -1.92 5.90
N TRP A 148 -16.98 -0.96 5.77
CA TRP A 148 -17.28 0.41 5.41
C TRP A 148 -16.13 1.00 4.59
N PHE A 149 -16.44 1.91 3.69
CA PHE A 149 -15.43 2.63 2.93
C PHE A 149 -14.77 3.67 3.83
N SER A 150 -13.54 3.41 4.28
CA SER A 150 -12.80 4.29 5.17
C SER A 150 -11.90 5.28 4.44
N GLY A 151 -11.58 5.02 3.19
CA GLY A 151 -10.47 5.69 2.54
C GLY A 151 -9.13 5.29 3.17
N CYS A 152 -8.08 6.05 2.86
CA CYS A 152 -6.73 5.78 3.34
C CYS A 152 -6.42 6.61 4.60
N LEU A 153 -5.74 6.01 5.56
CA LEU A 153 -5.34 6.70 6.80
C LEU A 153 -4.41 7.91 6.55
N THR A 154 -3.74 7.96 5.40
CA THR A 154 -2.94 9.14 5.00
C THR A 154 -3.76 10.42 4.80
N LEU A 155 -5.09 10.33 4.73
CA LEU A 155 -5.99 11.49 4.75
C LEU A 155 -5.97 12.22 6.10
N THR A 156 -5.48 11.59 7.17
CA THR A 156 -5.40 12.18 8.52
C THR A 156 -4.09 12.91 8.80
N LEU A 157 -3.15 12.93 7.85
CA LEU A 157 -1.85 13.59 8.04
C LEU A 157 -2.03 15.06 8.45
N PRO A 158 -1.30 15.52 9.49
CA PRO A 158 -1.47 16.87 10.03
C PRO A 158 -0.75 17.91 9.17
N ARG A 159 -1.31 19.12 9.10
CA ARG A 159 -0.71 20.26 8.38
C ARG A 159 0.40 20.96 9.19
N LYS A 160 1.37 20.19 9.69
CA LYS A 160 2.44 20.69 10.58
C LYS A 160 3.78 20.94 9.87
N PHE A 161 3.88 20.62 8.58
CA PHE A 161 5.14 20.63 7.82
C PHE A 161 5.37 21.94 7.05
N ARG A 162 4.56 22.98 7.28
CA ARG A 162 4.72 24.26 6.58
C ARG A 162 6.01 24.95 7.06
N CYS A 163 6.80 25.42 6.11
CA CYS A 163 8.01 26.20 6.34
C CYS A 163 8.07 27.39 5.36
N ASN A 164 8.97 28.32 5.62
CA ASN A 164 9.24 29.40 4.68
C ASN A 164 10.05 28.87 3.50
N VAL A 165 9.54 29.05 2.29
CA VAL A 165 10.25 28.78 1.04
C VAL A 165 10.63 30.11 0.37
N ALA A 166 11.87 30.19 -0.11
CA ALA A 166 12.36 31.44 -0.73
C ALA A 166 11.65 31.70 -2.06
N GLU A 167 11.46 30.65 -2.86
CA GLU A 167 10.82 30.72 -4.16
C GLU A 167 9.75 29.64 -4.27
N PRO A 168 8.59 29.94 -4.91
CA PRO A 168 7.55 28.95 -5.10
C PRO A 168 8.00 27.83 -6.04
N TYR A 169 7.63 26.60 -5.71
CA TYR A 169 7.90 25.44 -6.54
C TYR A 169 6.65 24.54 -6.66
N ALA A 170 6.65 23.71 -7.69
CA ALA A 170 5.68 22.63 -7.89
C ALA A 170 6.40 21.27 -7.86
N CYS A 171 5.68 20.20 -7.56
CA CYS A 171 6.22 18.85 -7.59
C CYS A 171 5.56 18.02 -8.69
N VAL A 172 6.37 17.19 -9.35
CA VAL A 172 5.91 16.12 -10.23
C VAL A 172 6.44 14.81 -9.67
N SER A 173 5.53 13.93 -9.25
CA SER A 173 5.92 12.68 -8.57
C SER A 173 5.57 11.47 -9.41
N ASP A 174 6.60 10.68 -9.77
CA ASP A 174 6.49 9.43 -10.54
C ASP A 174 5.64 9.54 -11.81
N ALA A 175 5.69 10.68 -12.48
CA ALA A 175 5.00 10.88 -13.75
C ALA A 175 5.92 10.59 -14.94
N TYR A 176 5.33 10.45 -16.12
CA TYR A 176 6.09 10.25 -17.36
C TYR A 176 6.94 11.48 -17.71
N PRO A 177 8.12 11.31 -18.32
CA PRO A 177 8.98 12.44 -18.70
C PRO A 177 8.25 13.49 -19.54
N ALA A 178 7.37 13.08 -20.45
CA ALA A 178 6.56 14.01 -21.26
C ALA A 178 5.63 14.87 -20.41
N VAL A 179 5.05 14.33 -19.34
CA VAL A 179 4.22 15.07 -18.38
C VAL A 179 5.07 16.09 -17.62
N THR A 180 6.22 15.67 -17.12
CA THR A 180 7.13 16.56 -16.39
C THR A 180 7.55 17.74 -17.26
N GLU A 181 7.91 17.49 -18.50
CA GLU A 181 8.32 18.53 -19.43
C GLU A 181 7.16 19.46 -19.81
N TRP A 182 5.97 18.91 -19.97
CA TRP A 182 4.75 19.71 -20.22
C TRP A 182 4.44 20.62 -19.03
N VAL A 183 4.51 20.11 -17.80
CA VAL A 183 4.32 20.89 -16.57
C VAL A 183 5.32 22.05 -16.50
N ARG A 184 6.60 21.80 -16.76
CA ARG A 184 7.66 22.85 -16.79
C ARG A 184 7.34 23.98 -17.74
N ARG A 185 6.81 23.66 -18.92
CA ARG A 185 6.46 24.68 -19.93
C ARG A 185 5.20 25.47 -19.59
N ASN A 186 4.28 24.89 -18.82
CA ASN A 186 2.93 25.44 -18.61
C ASN A 186 2.67 25.96 -17.19
N CYS A 187 3.60 25.81 -16.23
CA CYS A 187 3.43 26.27 -14.84
C CYS A 187 3.95 27.71 -14.60
N GLY A 188 4.33 28.43 -15.65
CA GLY A 188 4.93 29.77 -15.54
C GLY A 188 6.37 29.72 -15.04
N HIS A 189 6.73 30.68 -14.15
CA HIS A 189 8.12 30.79 -13.60
C HIS A 189 8.31 29.99 -12.30
N VAL A 190 7.57 28.90 -12.12
CA VAL A 190 7.66 28.06 -10.92
C VAL A 190 8.67 26.96 -11.15
N GLU A 191 9.61 26.75 -10.20
CA GLU A 191 10.52 25.62 -10.22
C GLU A 191 9.73 24.30 -10.19
N VAL A 192 10.12 23.31 -10.99
CA VAL A 192 9.49 21.97 -10.99
C VAL A 192 10.46 20.95 -10.42
N ARG A 193 10.13 20.41 -9.25
CA ARG A 193 10.88 19.36 -8.55
C ARG A 193 10.32 18.00 -8.90
N GLU A 194 11.19 17.13 -9.41
CA GLU A 194 10.85 15.73 -9.65
C GLU A 194 11.04 14.91 -8.38
N ILE A 195 10.02 14.17 -7.99
CA ILE A 195 10.00 13.31 -6.81
C ILE A 195 9.82 11.87 -7.25
N ARG A 196 10.56 10.95 -6.65
CA ARG A 196 10.40 9.51 -6.87
C ARG A 196 10.11 8.81 -5.55
N HIS A 197 9.02 8.05 -5.50
CA HIS A 197 8.69 7.18 -4.37
C HIS A 197 9.50 5.88 -4.41
N VAL A 198 9.86 5.43 -5.61
CA VAL A 198 10.75 4.30 -5.85
C VAL A 198 12.00 4.84 -6.54
N ASP A 199 13.12 4.85 -5.84
CA ASP A 199 14.40 5.37 -6.34
C ASP A 199 15.41 4.27 -6.71
N GLY A 200 15.00 3.00 -6.60
CA GLY A 200 15.83 1.83 -6.86
C GLY A 200 16.71 1.41 -5.67
N SER A 201 16.63 2.09 -4.55
CA SER A 201 17.28 1.68 -3.30
C SER A 201 16.32 0.85 -2.45
N VAL A 202 16.86 -0.12 -1.71
CA VAL A 202 16.14 -0.85 -0.67
C VAL A 202 16.72 -0.43 0.68
N ARG A 203 15.83 0.02 1.59
CA ARG A 203 16.19 0.44 2.94
C ARG A 203 15.64 -0.55 3.95
N GLY A 204 16.52 -1.13 4.75
CA GLY A 204 16.15 -2.08 5.79
C GLY A 204 15.49 -1.42 7.01
N ILE A 205 14.92 -2.26 7.88
CA ILE A 205 14.26 -1.79 9.11
C ILE A 205 15.23 -1.20 10.13
N GLU A 206 16.50 -1.54 10.07
CA GLU A 206 17.57 -0.97 10.89
C GLU A 206 17.77 0.54 10.66
N GLN A 207 17.33 1.05 9.50
CA GLN A 207 17.34 2.46 9.13
C GLN A 207 16.03 3.19 9.47
N TRP A 208 15.22 2.67 10.39
CA TRP A 208 13.88 3.17 10.68
C TRP A 208 13.84 4.68 10.95
N ASP A 209 14.74 5.20 11.77
CA ASP A 209 14.77 6.62 12.08
C ASP A 209 15.12 7.50 10.88
N GLU A 210 15.92 6.99 9.94
CA GLU A 210 16.23 7.67 8.68
C GLU A 210 15.04 7.64 7.73
N ARG A 211 14.33 6.49 7.69
CA ARG A 211 13.12 6.32 6.90
C ARG A 211 12.02 7.29 7.34
N ILE A 212 11.81 7.45 8.65
CA ILE A 212 10.85 8.43 9.19
C ILE A 212 11.24 9.87 8.85
N ARG A 213 12.53 10.23 8.97
CA ARG A 213 13.01 11.55 8.53
C ARG A 213 12.76 11.79 7.04
N ALA A 214 13.02 10.79 6.20
CA ALA A 214 12.74 10.89 4.77
C ALA A 214 11.24 11.08 4.47
N VAL A 215 10.34 10.47 5.25
CA VAL A 215 8.90 10.74 5.16
C VAL A 215 8.57 12.17 5.55
N GLU A 216 9.13 12.69 6.65
CA GLU A 216 8.89 14.08 7.09
C GLU A 216 9.42 15.10 6.09
N ASP A 217 10.58 14.86 5.48
CA ASP A 217 11.15 15.68 4.41
C ASP A 217 10.26 15.65 3.16
N LEU A 218 9.74 14.49 2.80
CA LEU A 218 8.80 14.33 1.68
C LEU A 218 7.50 15.10 1.94
N LEU A 219 6.90 14.95 3.13
CA LEU A 219 5.67 15.65 3.50
C LEU A 219 5.89 17.16 3.60
N THR A 220 7.07 17.60 4.05
CA THR A 220 7.48 19.00 4.04
C THR A 220 7.54 19.52 2.61
N THR A 221 8.17 18.76 1.71
CA THR A 221 8.23 19.11 0.29
C THR A 221 6.84 19.22 -0.32
N TYR A 222 5.94 18.30 -0.03
CA TYR A 222 4.57 18.35 -0.55
C TYR A 222 3.75 19.49 0.04
N GLN A 223 3.81 19.72 1.35
CA GLN A 223 2.98 20.77 1.98
C GLN A 223 3.35 22.18 1.52
N ASN A 224 4.59 22.40 1.10
CA ASN A 224 5.07 23.71 0.69
C ASN A 224 5.10 23.91 -0.84
N ALA A 225 4.71 22.90 -1.61
CA ALA A 225 4.56 23.04 -3.05
C ALA A 225 3.32 23.89 -3.40
N LYS A 226 3.39 24.64 -4.49
CA LYS A 226 2.26 25.37 -5.06
C LYS A 226 1.16 24.42 -5.54
N PHE A 227 1.58 23.30 -6.15
CA PHE A 227 0.73 22.17 -6.53
C PHE A 227 1.59 20.93 -6.73
N VAL A 228 0.92 19.77 -6.83
CA VAL A 228 1.54 18.48 -7.11
C VAL A 228 0.82 17.77 -8.25
N VAL A 229 1.57 17.19 -9.19
CA VAL A 229 1.06 16.27 -10.22
C VAL A 229 1.67 14.91 -10.00
N THR A 230 0.87 13.85 -9.94
CA THR A 230 1.34 12.51 -9.57
C THR A 230 0.53 11.38 -10.15
N THR A 231 1.14 10.21 -10.32
CA THR A 231 0.46 8.93 -10.57
C THR A 231 0.29 8.09 -9.29
N ARG A 232 0.84 8.57 -8.14
CA ARG A 232 0.92 7.81 -6.89
C ARG A 232 -0.18 8.19 -5.92
N LEU A 233 -0.90 7.16 -5.42
CA LEU A 233 -1.95 7.35 -4.41
C LEU A 233 -1.38 7.94 -3.11
N HIS A 234 -0.25 7.40 -2.63
CA HIS A 234 0.40 7.86 -1.40
C HIS A 234 1.26 9.13 -1.58
N CYS A 235 1.11 9.82 -2.72
CA CYS A 235 1.44 11.21 -2.93
C CYS A 235 0.16 12.06 -2.93
N ALA A 236 -0.84 11.65 -3.72
CA ALA A 236 -2.08 12.43 -3.90
C ALA A 236 -2.87 12.60 -2.59
N LEU A 237 -3.09 11.51 -1.83
CA LEU A 237 -3.85 11.56 -0.57
C LEU A 237 -3.13 12.34 0.55
N PRO A 238 -1.82 12.20 0.77
CA PRO A 238 -1.07 13.13 1.60
C PRO A 238 -1.23 14.58 1.21
N CYS A 239 -1.07 14.93 -0.08
CA CYS A 239 -1.26 16.31 -0.55
C CYS A 239 -2.68 16.83 -0.27
N LEU A 240 -3.70 15.99 -0.46
CA LEU A 240 -5.08 16.31 -0.11
C LEU A 240 -5.20 16.65 1.39
N ALA A 241 -4.65 15.81 2.28
CA ALA A 241 -4.64 16.02 3.73
C ALA A 241 -3.89 17.29 4.13
N LEU A 242 -2.72 17.53 3.52
CA LEU A 242 -1.86 18.69 3.77
C LEU A 242 -2.44 19.99 3.20
N GLY A 243 -3.46 19.91 2.34
CA GLY A 243 -4.12 21.06 1.70
C GLY A 243 -3.36 21.62 0.51
N THR A 244 -2.43 20.86 -0.04
CA THR A 244 -1.70 21.21 -1.24
C THR A 244 -2.54 20.82 -2.46
N PRO A 245 -2.82 21.73 -3.42
CA PRO A 245 -3.52 21.39 -4.65
C PRO A 245 -2.85 20.21 -5.35
N VAL A 246 -3.62 19.19 -5.72
CA VAL A 246 -3.07 17.98 -6.31
C VAL A 246 -3.90 17.47 -7.49
N LEU A 247 -3.21 17.11 -8.57
CA LEU A 247 -3.76 16.42 -9.73
C LEU A 247 -3.25 14.98 -9.73
N LEU A 248 -4.16 14.02 -9.61
CA LEU A 248 -3.87 12.60 -9.78
C LEU A 248 -4.03 12.22 -11.26
N LEU A 249 -2.97 11.70 -11.86
CA LEU A 249 -3.02 11.13 -13.20
C LEU A 249 -3.44 9.66 -13.13
N THR A 250 -4.51 9.31 -13.83
CA THR A 250 -5.04 7.95 -13.93
C THR A 250 -5.02 7.49 -15.38
N GLU A 251 -4.61 6.27 -15.63
CA GLU A 251 -4.65 5.66 -16.97
C GLU A 251 -5.91 4.81 -17.13
N ASP A 252 -6.52 4.86 -18.31
CA ASP A 252 -7.81 4.20 -18.59
C ASP A 252 -7.73 2.66 -18.69
N SER A 253 -6.57 2.04 -18.86
CA SER A 253 -6.55 0.62 -19.25
C SER A 253 -5.50 -0.28 -18.62
N SER A 254 -4.42 0.24 -18.04
CA SER A 254 -3.32 -0.60 -17.53
C SER A 254 -3.08 -0.48 -16.03
N PHE A 255 -3.69 0.51 -15.41
CA PHE A 255 -3.59 0.70 -13.97
C PHE A 255 -4.65 -0.14 -13.26
N ASP A 256 -4.26 -0.80 -12.18
CA ASP A 256 -5.22 -1.45 -11.29
C ASP A 256 -6.23 -0.40 -10.79
N SER A 257 -7.26 -0.16 -11.62
CA SER A 257 -8.35 0.77 -11.30
C SER A 257 -9.01 0.38 -9.95
N THR A 258 -8.74 -0.83 -9.48
CA THR A 258 -9.25 -1.36 -8.22
C THR A 258 -8.77 -0.56 -7.03
N ARG A 259 -7.47 -0.24 -6.97
CA ARG A 259 -6.83 0.47 -5.84
C ARG A 259 -7.26 1.93 -5.71
N PHE A 260 -7.84 2.52 -6.77
CA PHE A 260 -8.34 3.90 -6.79
C PHE A 260 -9.85 3.98 -6.61
N SER A 261 -10.56 2.84 -6.56
CA SER A 261 -12.02 2.83 -6.51
C SER A 261 -12.54 3.53 -5.24
N GLY A 262 -13.37 4.56 -5.42
CA GLY A 262 -13.85 5.44 -4.36
C GLY A 262 -12.88 6.57 -3.99
N LEU A 263 -11.58 6.38 -4.08
CA LEU A 263 -10.58 7.39 -3.72
C LEU A 263 -10.37 8.44 -4.82
N ALA A 264 -10.43 8.05 -6.09
CA ALA A 264 -10.27 8.97 -7.22
C ALA A 264 -11.34 10.08 -7.22
N ALA A 265 -12.55 9.80 -6.74
CA ALA A 265 -13.63 10.76 -6.62
C ALA A 265 -13.29 11.94 -5.66
N LEU A 266 -12.42 11.72 -4.69
CA LEU A 266 -11.98 12.73 -3.71
C LEU A 266 -10.96 13.73 -4.29
N LEU A 267 -10.40 13.44 -5.47
CA LEU A 267 -9.26 14.15 -6.06
C LEU A 267 -9.65 14.85 -7.38
N HIS A 268 -8.85 15.82 -7.79
CA HIS A 268 -8.81 16.23 -9.19
C HIS A 268 -8.05 15.16 -9.97
N THR A 269 -8.63 14.66 -11.04
CA THR A 269 -8.08 13.60 -11.87
C THR A 269 -8.04 13.99 -13.33
N ALA A 270 -7.05 13.50 -14.06
CA ALA A 270 -6.98 13.56 -15.52
C ALA A 270 -6.19 12.35 -16.03
N THR A 271 -6.32 12.02 -17.31
CA THR A 271 -5.37 11.14 -17.96
C THR A 271 -4.11 11.91 -18.36
N PRO A 272 -2.95 11.26 -18.54
CA PRO A 272 -1.78 11.92 -19.12
C PRO A 272 -2.08 12.59 -20.47
N GLN A 273 -2.90 11.97 -21.30
CA GLN A 273 -3.31 12.50 -22.61
C GLN A 273 -4.12 13.79 -22.48
N GLN A 274 -5.11 13.83 -21.58
CA GLN A 274 -5.90 15.04 -21.30
C GLN A 274 -5.02 16.18 -20.80
N LEU A 275 -4.06 15.87 -19.90
CA LEU A 275 -3.13 16.88 -19.41
C LEU A 275 -2.26 17.43 -20.55
N LEU A 276 -1.65 16.56 -21.36
CA LEU A 276 -0.78 16.95 -22.47
C LEU A 276 -1.53 17.70 -23.57
N ALA A 277 -2.82 17.44 -23.76
CA ALA A 277 -3.70 18.18 -24.67
C ALA A 277 -4.17 19.54 -24.10
N GLY A 278 -3.90 19.82 -22.81
CA GLY A 278 -4.42 21.02 -22.15
C GLY A 278 -5.93 20.95 -21.82
N GLU A 279 -6.49 19.75 -21.78
CA GLU A 279 -7.91 19.49 -21.53
C GLU A 279 -8.19 19.14 -20.04
N ALA A 280 -7.15 18.98 -19.22
CA ALA A 280 -7.31 18.72 -17.80
C ALA A 280 -7.93 19.93 -17.09
N ALA A 281 -8.97 19.70 -16.30
CA ALA A 281 -9.62 20.74 -15.49
C ALA A 281 -8.78 21.09 -14.25
N PHE A 282 -7.49 21.40 -14.46
CA PHE A 282 -6.54 21.75 -13.40
C PHE A 282 -5.57 22.82 -13.94
N ASP A 283 -5.78 24.06 -13.56
CA ASP A 283 -4.93 25.17 -13.96
C ASP A 283 -3.61 25.18 -13.16
N LEU A 284 -2.46 25.07 -13.82
CA LEU A 284 -1.14 25.09 -13.19
C LEU A 284 -0.71 26.49 -12.74
N ILE A 285 -1.27 27.54 -13.32
CA ILE A 285 -0.96 28.92 -12.94
C ILE A 285 -1.74 29.32 -11.69
N SER A 286 -3.04 28.93 -11.64
CA SER A 286 -3.93 29.16 -10.50
C SER A 286 -4.59 27.83 -10.10
N PRO A 287 -3.84 26.95 -9.38
CA PRO A 287 -4.32 25.61 -9.07
C PRO A 287 -5.61 25.65 -8.25
N PRO A 288 -6.63 24.85 -8.60
CA PRO A 288 -7.87 24.79 -7.85
C PRO A 288 -7.64 24.23 -6.46
N ALA A 289 -8.43 24.69 -5.48
CA ALA A 289 -8.44 24.10 -4.16
C ALA A 289 -8.87 22.62 -4.24
N ASN A 290 -8.35 21.79 -3.35
CA ASN A 290 -8.76 20.40 -3.23
C ASN A 290 -10.25 20.29 -2.87
N LYS A 291 -10.90 19.21 -3.34
CA LYS A 291 -12.29 18.90 -2.98
C LYS A 291 -12.41 18.63 -1.47
N PRO A 292 -13.47 19.05 -0.81
CA PRO A 292 -13.66 18.88 0.64
C PRO A 292 -14.21 17.48 1.04
N ASP A 293 -14.62 16.67 0.05
CA ASP A 293 -15.37 15.42 0.25
C ASP A 293 -14.66 14.40 1.17
N TYR A 294 -13.34 14.49 1.29
CA TYR A 294 -12.55 13.63 2.17
C TYR A 294 -12.67 13.98 3.67
N LEU A 295 -13.17 15.17 4.02
CA LEU A 295 -13.15 15.66 5.42
C LEU A 295 -13.95 14.78 6.36
N ALA A 296 -15.11 14.30 5.94
CA ALA A 296 -15.93 13.38 6.75
C ALA A 296 -15.23 12.02 6.97
N LEU A 297 -14.53 11.51 5.94
CA LEU A 297 -13.71 10.30 6.08
C LEU A 297 -12.55 10.53 7.05
N ARG A 298 -11.86 11.67 6.93
CA ARG A 298 -10.78 12.06 7.83
C ARG A 298 -11.23 12.08 9.29
N GLU A 299 -12.34 12.79 9.57
CA GLU A 299 -12.88 12.90 10.93
C GLU A 299 -13.19 11.52 11.52
N ARG A 300 -13.86 10.66 10.76
CA ARG A 300 -14.18 9.31 11.20
C ARG A 300 -12.93 8.45 11.42
N LEU A 301 -11.94 8.52 10.52
CA LEU A 301 -10.66 7.82 10.67
C LEU A 301 -9.95 8.23 11.98
N GLU A 302 -9.91 9.54 12.26
CA GLU A 302 -9.32 10.08 13.48
C GLU A 302 -10.06 9.61 14.74
N GLN A 303 -11.40 9.59 14.71
CA GLN A 303 -12.23 9.12 15.81
C GLN A 303 -12.01 7.63 16.10
N GLU A 304 -12.02 6.78 15.07
CA GLU A 304 -11.80 5.33 15.19
C GLU A 304 -10.40 5.02 15.77
N CYS A 305 -9.36 5.70 15.27
CA CYS A 305 -8.00 5.50 15.78
C CYS A 305 -7.86 5.92 17.25
N ARG A 306 -8.39 7.09 17.63
CA ARG A 306 -8.34 7.58 19.03
C ARG A 306 -9.13 6.67 19.95
N ALA A 307 -10.37 6.33 19.58
CA ALA A 307 -11.19 5.41 20.38
C ALA A 307 -10.51 4.05 20.61
N PHE A 308 -9.84 3.52 19.57
CA PHE A 308 -9.08 2.27 19.68
C PHE A 308 -7.91 2.39 20.66
N VAL A 309 -7.13 3.47 20.56
CA VAL A 309 -5.97 3.70 21.46
C VAL A 309 -6.43 3.90 22.89
N ASP A 310 -7.48 4.71 23.12
CA ASP A 310 -8.05 4.94 24.43
C ASP A 310 -8.59 3.65 25.07
N ALA A 311 -9.30 2.84 24.29
CA ALA A 311 -9.81 1.53 24.73
C ALA A 311 -8.68 0.54 25.05
N ALA A 312 -7.59 0.55 24.27
CA ALA A 312 -6.41 -0.25 24.54
C ALA A 312 -5.74 0.15 25.85
N GLN A 313 -5.55 1.45 26.09
CA GLN A 313 -4.97 1.98 27.33
C GLN A 313 -5.84 1.70 28.56
N ALA A 314 -7.16 1.75 28.38
CA ALA A 314 -8.13 1.42 29.42
C ALA A 314 -8.29 -0.11 29.67
N GLY A 315 -7.68 -0.96 28.81
CA GLY A 315 -7.83 -2.41 28.92
C GLY A 315 -9.25 -2.91 28.63
N THR A 316 -10.03 -2.17 27.85
CA THR A 316 -11.44 -2.48 27.58
C THR A 316 -11.65 -3.25 26.26
N ILE A 317 -10.61 -3.43 25.45
CA ILE A 317 -10.68 -4.26 24.24
C ILE A 317 -10.76 -5.72 24.65
N PRO A 318 -11.86 -6.43 24.34
CA PRO A 318 -12.03 -7.80 24.76
C PRO A 318 -11.01 -8.75 24.10
N ALA A 319 -10.58 -9.77 24.82
CA ALA A 319 -9.80 -10.84 24.25
C ALA A 319 -10.68 -11.64 23.28
N PRO A 320 -10.31 -11.80 22.01
CA PRO A 320 -11.09 -12.58 21.06
C PRO A 320 -10.96 -14.08 21.35
N SER A 321 -11.99 -14.86 21.01
CA SER A 321 -11.83 -16.31 20.87
C SER A 321 -10.96 -16.60 19.66
N LEU A 322 -9.79 -17.16 19.88
CA LEU A 322 -8.83 -17.45 18.81
C LEU A 322 -8.87 -18.95 18.44
N PRO A 323 -8.59 -19.31 17.19
CA PRO A 323 -8.41 -20.69 16.80
C PRO A 323 -7.21 -21.28 17.54
N SER A 324 -7.23 -22.58 17.78
CA SER A 324 -6.09 -23.29 18.36
C SER A 324 -4.84 -23.16 17.47
N GLU A 325 -3.66 -23.33 18.05
CA GLU A 325 -2.41 -23.33 17.30
C GLU A 325 -2.39 -24.45 16.25
N GLU A 326 -2.99 -25.59 16.55
CA GLU A 326 -3.09 -26.72 15.63
C GLU A 326 -3.97 -26.39 14.42
N GLU A 327 -5.14 -25.77 14.62
CA GLU A 327 -6.03 -25.30 13.52
C GLU A 327 -5.31 -24.27 12.64
N ARG A 328 -4.60 -23.32 13.24
CA ARG A 328 -3.79 -22.35 12.49
C ARG A 328 -2.72 -23.01 11.66
N ARG A 329 -2.00 -23.97 12.25
CA ARG A 329 -0.92 -24.68 11.57
C ARG A 329 -1.44 -25.51 10.41
N ALA A 330 -2.54 -26.24 10.62
CA ALA A 330 -3.17 -27.03 9.57
C ALA A 330 -3.66 -26.15 8.42
N TRP A 331 -4.31 -25.03 8.74
CA TRP A 331 -4.78 -24.07 7.74
C TRP A 331 -3.61 -23.46 6.93
N LYS A 332 -2.51 -23.06 7.59
CA LYS A 332 -1.31 -22.56 6.91
C LYS A 332 -0.72 -23.57 5.97
N LEU A 333 -0.56 -24.81 6.44
CA LEU A 333 -0.01 -25.90 5.63
C LEU A 333 -0.84 -26.07 4.34
N GLN A 334 -2.16 -26.15 4.46
CA GLN A 334 -3.05 -26.27 3.31
C GLN A 334 -2.90 -25.07 2.34
N LYS A 335 -2.74 -23.85 2.85
CA LYS A 335 -2.52 -22.66 1.99
C LYS A 335 -1.19 -22.70 1.28
N CYS A 336 -0.12 -23.14 1.96
CA CYS A 336 1.19 -23.33 1.33
C CYS A 336 1.15 -24.40 0.24
N GLU A 337 0.50 -25.52 0.49
CA GLU A 337 0.32 -26.60 -0.48
C GLU A 337 -0.43 -26.11 -1.72
N ASN A 338 -1.57 -25.43 -1.53
CA ASN A 338 -2.34 -24.84 -2.62
C ASN A 338 -1.55 -23.78 -3.43
N ALA A 339 -0.72 -22.99 -2.74
CA ALA A 339 0.15 -22.01 -3.41
C ALA A 339 1.25 -22.70 -4.21
N LEU A 340 1.85 -23.76 -3.66
CA LEU A 340 2.87 -24.54 -4.36
C LEU A 340 2.31 -25.21 -5.62
N ASP A 341 1.16 -25.83 -5.55
CA ASP A 341 0.50 -26.48 -6.68
C ASP A 341 0.22 -25.49 -7.82
N ARG A 342 -0.22 -24.26 -7.46
CA ARG A 342 -0.42 -23.19 -8.46
C ARG A 342 0.88 -22.74 -9.09
N LEU A 343 1.93 -22.53 -8.30
CA LEU A 343 3.25 -22.16 -8.80
C LEU A 343 3.81 -23.22 -9.74
N LEU A 344 3.68 -24.51 -9.38
CA LEU A 344 4.09 -25.62 -10.22
C LEU A 344 3.28 -25.68 -11.53
N GLY A 345 1.97 -25.44 -11.46
CA GLY A 345 1.10 -25.34 -12.64
C GLY A 345 1.51 -24.19 -13.56
N THR A 346 1.81 -23.03 -13.01
CA THR A 346 2.30 -21.87 -13.79
C THR A 346 3.66 -22.16 -14.41
N LEU A 347 4.60 -22.71 -13.64
CA LEU A 347 5.92 -23.08 -14.15
C LEU A 347 5.81 -24.03 -15.34
N ARG A 348 4.97 -25.07 -15.24
CA ARG A 348 4.72 -26.01 -16.34
C ARG A 348 4.18 -25.31 -17.59
N ARG A 349 3.21 -24.39 -17.43
CA ARG A 349 2.67 -23.62 -18.57
C ARG A 349 3.74 -22.76 -19.22
N THR A 350 4.53 -22.03 -18.43
CA THR A 350 5.63 -21.20 -18.95
C THR A 350 6.70 -22.04 -19.65
N GLN A 351 7.03 -23.22 -19.14
CA GLN A 351 7.97 -24.14 -19.80
C GLN A 351 7.45 -24.62 -21.15
N LEU A 352 6.15 -24.96 -21.24
CA LEU A 352 5.52 -25.35 -22.50
C LEU A 352 5.52 -24.22 -23.52
N GLU A 353 5.19 -23.00 -23.07
CA GLU A 353 5.20 -21.81 -23.92
C GLU A 353 6.62 -21.47 -24.42
N ASN A 354 7.61 -21.52 -23.54
CA ASN A 354 9.02 -21.32 -23.91
C ASN A 354 9.48 -22.37 -24.93
N THR A 355 9.06 -23.62 -24.79
CA THR A 355 9.36 -24.67 -25.74
C THR A 355 8.73 -24.40 -27.09
N ARG A 356 7.47 -23.94 -27.13
CA ARG A 356 6.77 -23.54 -28.34
C ARG A 356 7.49 -22.38 -29.05
N LEU A 357 7.77 -21.30 -28.30
CA LEU A 357 8.49 -20.13 -28.83
C LEU A 357 9.87 -20.48 -29.37
N LYS A 358 10.58 -21.41 -28.74
CA LYS A 358 11.86 -21.91 -29.22
C LYS A 358 11.73 -22.63 -30.55
N ASN A 359 10.72 -23.50 -30.70
CA ASN A 359 10.44 -24.20 -31.95
C ASN A 359 10.03 -23.24 -33.08
N ASP A 360 9.20 -22.23 -32.76
CA ASP A 360 8.79 -21.20 -33.70
C ASP A 360 9.99 -20.34 -34.16
N LEU A 361 10.90 -20.02 -33.25
CA LEU A 361 12.14 -19.30 -33.54
C LEU A 361 13.05 -20.12 -34.45
N GLU A 362 13.23 -21.40 -34.17
CA GLU A 362 14.03 -22.34 -35.03
C GLU A 362 13.44 -22.41 -36.42
N LYS A 363 12.11 -22.53 -36.55
CA LYS A 363 11.42 -22.52 -37.85
C LYS A 363 11.66 -21.23 -38.62
N THR A 364 11.44 -20.07 -37.96
CA THR A 364 11.63 -18.74 -38.54
C THR A 364 13.09 -18.55 -39.00
N THR A 365 14.06 -19.05 -38.24
CA THR A 365 15.49 -19.01 -38.59
C THR A 365 15.78 -19.85 -39.80
N CYS A 366 15.17 -21.02 -39.93
CA CYS A 366 15.29 -21.90 -41.09
C CYS A 366 14.72 -21.24 -42.35
N ASP A 367 13.53 -20.63 -42.24
CA ASP A 367 12.88 -19.91 -43.36
C ASP A 367 13.73 -18.71 -43.81
N TRP A 368 14.29 -17.93 -42.84
CA TRP A 368 15.20 -16.82 -43.15
C TRP A 368 16.47 -17.27 -43.88
N ASN A 369 17.09 -18.36 -43.44
CA ASN A 369 18.29 -18.90 -44.07
C ASN A 369 18.00 -19.39 -45.53
N SER A 370 16.83 -19.95 -45.74
CA SER A 370 16.37 -20.38 -47.06
C SER A 370 16.17 -19.18 -48.00
N LEU A 371 15.52 -18.11 -47.52
CA LEU A 371 15.34 -16.85 -48.24
C LEU A 371 16.68 -16.15 -48.56
N ALA A 372 17.62 -16.15 -47.62
CA ALA A 372 18.96 -15.59 -47.83
C ALA A 372 19.75 -16.33 -48.89
N ALA A 373 19.64 -17.66 -48.92
CA ALA A 373 20.26 -18.50 -49.98
C ALA A 373 19.66 -18.23 -51.35
N GLU A 374 18.34 -18.10 -51.44
CA GLU A 374 17.64 -17.78 -52.69
C GLU A 374 18.00 -16.37 -53.20
N ASN A 375 18.01 -15.37 -52.33
CA ASN A 375 18.48 -14.02 -52.66
C ASN A 375 19.90 -14.01 -53.20
N THR A 376 20.80 -14.79 -52.60
CA THR A 376 22.19 -14.91 -53.08
C THR A 376 22.25 -15.50 -54.50
N ARG A 377 21.39 -16.50 -54.79
CA ARG A 377 21.29 -17.09 -56.11
C ARG A 377 20.78 -16.10 -57.16
N ILE A 378 19.70 -15.37 -56.83
CA ILE A 378 19.13 -14.34 -57.71
C ILE A 378 20.16 -13.24 -58.00
N TRP A 379 20.91 -12.79 -57.02
CA TRP A 379 22.00 -11.79 -57.22
C TRP A 379 23.09 -12.30 -58.15
N ALA A 380 23.49 -13.56 -58.01
CA ALA A 380 24.47 -14.18 -58.91
C ALA A 380 23.97 -14.27 -60.35
N GLU A 381 22.71 -14.58 -60.59
CA GLU A 381 22.08 -14.61 -61.92
C GLU A 381 21.96 -13.20 -62.51
N LEU A 382 21.57 -12.20 -61.74
CA LEU A 382 21.53 -10.80 -62.17
C LEU A 382 22.92 -10.26 -62.57
N GLN A 383 23.95 -10.63 -61.84
CA GLN A 383 25.33 -10.26 -62.18
C GLN A 383 25.80 -10.91 -63.46
N LYS A 384 25.40 -12.17 -63.75
CA LYS A 384 25.69 -12.82 -65.00
C LYS A 384 24.94 -12.21 -66.20
N ALA A 385 23.66 -11.78 -65.98
CA ALA A 385 22.87 -11.10 -67.00
C ALA A 385 23.40 -9.69 -67.35
N ARG A 386 23.98 -8.96 -66.36
CA ARG A 386 24.61 -7.67 -66.62
C ARG A 386 25.95 -7.69 -67.34
N LYS A 387 26.60 -8.85 -67.42
CA LYS A 387 27.88 -9.07 -68.13
C LYS A 387 27.69 -9.60 -69.57
N ARG A 388 26.47 -9.88 -69.96
CA ARG A 388 26.05 -10.13 -71.33
C ARG A 388 25.46 -8.86 -71.97
#